data_f34f46b77a51c66dcc15dc316493bbc1
#
_entry.id   f34f46b77a51c66dcc15dc316493bbc1
#
_cell.length_a   1.000
_cell.length_b   1.000
_cell.length_c   1.000
_cell.angle_alpha   90.00
_cell.angle_beta   90.00
_cell.angle_gamma   90.00
#
_symmetry.space_group_name_H-M   'P 1'
#
loop_
_entity.id
_entity.type
_entity.pdbx_description
1 polymer ?
#
loop_
_entity_poly.entity_id
_entity_poly.type
_entity_poly.pdbx_seq_one_letter_code
_entity_poly.pdbx_strand_id
1 'polypeptide(L)'
;MKRLTTLLLAAGLICSAFSAANAADIKAKGMWDFSFEYTNDSFDKHNSSDRFGAAQRLRTQIDVIASESLKGVVYFEIGDTHWGHAKDGASLGTDGRTVEVRYSYIDWAIPETDVLVRMGLQPFVMPGFVAGSAVLDGDGAGITIGGNFTENVGANLFWLRAENDNTNGYGKWHDDQN
;
A
#
# COMPACT_ATOMS: atom_id res chain seq x y z
N MET A 1 -25.71 15.28 -41.58
CA MET A 1 -26.65 15.08 -40.47
C MET A 1 -26.36 13.79 -39.67
N LYS A 2 -26.13 12.62 -40.29
CA LYS A 2 -25.84 11.35 -39.56
C LYS A 2 -24.64 11.41 -38.62
N ARG A 3 -23.57 12.13 -38.94
CA ARG A 3 -22.39 12.25 -38.07
C ARG A 3 -22.62 13.12 -36.81
N LEU A 4 -23.51 14.11 -36.90
CA LEU A 4 -23.85 14.98 -35.78
C LEU A 4 -24.73 14.25 -34.74
N THR A 5 -25.65 13.42 -35.21
CA THR A 5 -26.47 12.55 -34.35
C THR A 5 -25.67 11.49 -33.63
N THR A 6 -24.65 10.91 -34.28
CA THR A 6 -23.73 9.93 -33.63
C THR A 6 -22.87 10.58 -32.56
N LEU A 7 -22.38 11.81 -32.81
CA LEU A 7 -21.62 12.57 -31.82
C LEU A 7 -22.45 12.99 -30.61
N LEU A 8 -23.70 13.39 -30.81
CA LEU A 8 -24.65 13.74 -29.74
C LEU A 8 -25.05 12.51 -28.92
N LEU A 9 -25.21 11.34 -29.54
CA LEU A 9 -25.51 10.09 -28.85
C LEU A 9 -24.31 9.62 -28.02
N ALA A 10 -23.07 9.73 -28.56
CA ALA A 10 -21.85 9.39 -27.83
C ALA A 10 -21.62 10.34 -26.64
N ALA A 11 -21.84 11.64 -26.82
CA ALA A 11 -21.74 12.62 -25.73
C ALA A 11 -22.83 12.38 -24.66
N GLY A 12 -24.05 12.03 -25.05
CA GLY A 12 -25.13 11.68 -24.12
C GLY A 12 -24.85 10.42 -23.30
N LEU A 13 -24.25 9.40 -23.90
CA LEU A 13 -23.82 8.18 -23.22
C LEU A 13 -22.68 8.43 -22.23
N ILE A 14 -21.72 9.28 -22.60
CA ILE A 14 -20.64 9.66 -21.68
C ILE A 14 -21.20 10.48 -20.52
N CYS A 15 -22.07 11.47 -20.75
CA CYS A 15 -22.67 12.26 -19.69
C CYS A 15 -23.59 11.43 -18.77
N SER A 16 -24.31 10.43 -19.29
CA SER A 16 -25.16 9.54 -18.47
C SER A 16 -24.33 8.57 -17.60
N ALA A 17 -23.13 8.20 -18.04
CA ALA A 17 -22.21 7.40 -17.24
C ALA A 17 -21.64 8.19 -16.04
N PHE A 18 -21.54 9.52 -16.13
CA PHE A 18 -21.08 10.36 -15.02
C PHE A 18 -22.22 10.73 -14.03
N SER A 19 -23.48 10.66 -14.43
CA SER A 19 -24.60 11.00 -13.54
C SER A 19 -25.01 9.90 -12.57
N ALA A 20 -24.43 8.69 -12.70
CA ALA A 20 -24.60 7.58 -11.76
C ALA A 20 -23.36 7.35 -10.88
N ALA A 21 -22.38 8.27 -10.88
CA ALA A 21 -21.28 8.20 -9.95
C ALA A 21 -21.81 8.56 -8.56
N ASN A 22 -22.27 7.54 -7.82
CA ASN A 22 -22.33 7.65 -6.38
C ASN A 22 -20.97 8.14 -5.90
N ALA A 23 -20.94 9.19 -5.08
CA ALA A 23 -19.71 9.66 -4.51
C ALA A 23 -19.01 8.48 -3.83
N ALA A 24 -17.75 8.23 -4.18
CA ALA A 24 -16.98 7.17 -3.56
C ALA A 24 -16.95 7.40 -2.05
N ASP A 25 -17.23 6.37 -1.28
CA ASP A 25 -17.07 6.42 0.18
C ASP A 25 -15.58 6.33 0.51
N ILE A 26 -15.10 7.25 1.36
CA ILE A 26 -13.69 7.30 1.77
C ILE A 26 -13.61 6.95 3.24
N LYS A 27 -12.89 5.87 3.54
CA LYS A 27 -12.60 5.44 4.91
C LYS A 27 -11.11 5.57 5.18
N ALA A 28 -10.77 6.19 6.30
CA ALA A 28 -9.39 6.29 6.77
C ALA A 28 -9.24 5.56 8.10
N LYS A 29 -8.14 4.83 8.24
CA LYS A 29 -7.71 4.20 9.50
C LYS A 29 -6.21 4.30 9.62
N GLY A 30 -5.69 4.33 10.84
CA GLY A 30 -4.26 4.44 11.03
C GLY A 30 -3.82 4.07 12.44
N MET A 31 -2.52 4.05 12.61
CA MET A 31 -1.86 3.76 13.88
C MET A 31 -0.69 4.72 14.06
N TRP A 32 -0.63 5.36 15.21
CA TRP A 32 0.58 6.01 15.71
C TRP A 32 1.25 5.09 16.70
N ASP A 33 2.54 4.88 16.48
CA ASP A 33 3.41 4.15 17.38
C ASP A 33 4.47 5.11 17.93
N PHE A 34 4.61 5.16 19.24
CA PHE A 34 5.62 5.94 19.93
C PHE A 34 6.40 5.02 20.84
N SER A 35 7.72 4.99 20.69
CA SER A 35 8.61 4.22 21.56
C SER A 35 9.53 5.15 22.33
N PHE A 36 9.72 4.82 23.60
CA PHE A 36 10.68 5.45 24.48
C PHE A 36 11.54 4.35 25.07
N GLU A 37 12.82 4.41 24.83
CA GLU A 37 13.76 3.38 25.26
C GLU A 37 14.86 4.01 26.10
N TYR A 38 15.17 3.37 27.23
CA TYR A 38 16.36 3.68 28.01
C TYR A 38 17.23 2.43 28.08
N THR A 39 18.45 2.53 27.60
CA THR A 39 19.40 1.44 27.62
C THR A 39 20.60 1.81 28.48
N ASN A 40 20.86 0.98 29.47
CA ASN A 40 22.09 1.06 30.27
C ASN A 40 23.00 -0.09 29.88
N ASP A 41 24.13 0.23 29.25
CA ASP A 41 25.09 -0.75 28.76
C ASP A 41 26.17 -1.02 29.82
N SER A 42 25.75 -1.59 30.95
CA SER A 42 26.63 -1.85 32.09
C SER A 42 27.57 -3.05 31.91
N PHE A 43 27.44 -3.81 30.82
CA PHE A 43 28.27 -4.98 30.53
C PHE A 43 29.59 -4.64 29.84
N ASP A 44 29.69 -3.52 29.18
CA ASP A 44 30.93 -3.05 28.57
C ASP A 44 31.58 -1.96 29.45
N LYS A 45 32.56 -2.38 30.27
CA LYS A 45 33.29 -1.47 31.16
C LYS A 45 34.07 -0.37 30.45
N HIS A 46 34.25 -0.45 29.13
CA HIS A 46 35.01 0.52 28.35
C HIS A 46 34.13 1.49 27.57
N ASN A 47 32.83 1.24 27.45
CA ASN A 47 31.96 2.06 26.62
C ASN A 47 30.55 2.18 27.19
N SER A 48 30.40 2.19 28.52
CA SER A 48 29.12 2.35 29.19
C SER A 48 28.58 3.76 28.93
N SER A 49 27.66 3.88 28.00
CA SER A 49 26.87 5.10 27.79
C SER A 49 25.40 4.77 27.96
N ASP A 50 24.82 5.40 28.98
CA ASP A 50 23.35 5.43 29.07
C ASP A 50 22.78 6.08 27.83
N ARG A 51 21.81 5.46 27.21
CA ARG A 51 21.14 5.99 26.02
C ARG A 51 19.65 6.12 26.31
N PHE A 52 19.13 7.28 26.04
CA PHE A 52 17.71 7.49 25.92
C PHE A 52 17.35 7.66 24.45
N GLY A 53 16.43 6.85 23.96
CA GLY A 53 15.89 6.91 22.62
C GLY A 53 14.42 7.25 22.66
N ALA A 54 13.97 8.04 21.70
CA ALA A 54 12.55 8.24 21.42
C ALA A 54 12.35 8.14 19.93
N ALA A 55 11.33 7.41 19.50
CA ALA A 55 11.00 7.24 18.09
C ALA A 55 9.50 7.24 17.88
N GLN A 56 9.09 7.52 16.65
CA GLN A 56 7.68 7.44 16.25
C GLN A 56 7.54 6.87 14.85
N ARG A 57 6.37 6.27 14.61
CA ARG A 57 5.91 5.83 13.30
C ARG A 57 4.42 6.12 13.16
N LEU A 58 4.03 6.65 12.01
CA LEU A 58 2.63 6.78 11.61
C LEU A 58 2.36 5.88 10.41
N ARG A 59 1.30 5.10 10.47
CA ARG A 59 0.76 4.35 9.33
C ARG A 59 -0.69 4.73 9.12
N THR A 60 -1.04 5.09 7.88
CA THR A 60 -2.41 5.51 7.53
C THR A 60 -2.86 4.82 6.27
N GLN A 61 -4.00 4.15 6.34
CA GLN A 61 -4.66 3.56 5.19
C GLN A 61 -5.90 4.37 4.82
N ILE A 62 -6.05 4.62 3.52
CA ILE A 62 -7.23 5.25 2.92
C ILE A 62 -7.85 4.23 1.98
N ASP A 63 -9.10 3.87 2.26
CA ASP A 63 -9.92 3.02 1.40
C ASP A 63 -10.88 3.91 0.60
N VAL A 64 -10.82 3.84 -0.71
CA VAL A 64 -11.73 4.53 -1.64
C VAL A 64 -12.68 3.49 -2.20
N ILE A 65 -13.91 3.48 -1.72
CA ILE A 65 -14.94 2.50 -2.05
C ILE A 65 -15.79 3.06 -3.17
N ALA A 66 -15.57 2.59 -4.40
CA ALA A 66 -16.30 3.02 -5.58
C ALA A 66 -17.65 2.30 -5.72
N SER A 67 -17.73 1.04 -5.27
CA SER A 67 -18.95 0.22 -5.24
C SER A 67 -18.78 -0.91 -4.22
N GLU A 68 -19.81 -1.74 -4.05
CA GLU A 68 -19.72 -2.97 -3.24
C GLU A 68 -18.65 -3.94 -3.75
N SER A 69 -18.36 -3.91 -5.04
CA SER A 69 -17.41 -4.81 -5.69
C SER A 69 -16.05 -4.19 -6.00
N LEU A 70 -15.88 -2.88 -5.87
CA LEU A 70 -14.64 -2.20 -6.26
C LEU A 70 -14.17 -1.22 -5.19
N LYS A 71 -12.93 -1.45 -4.73
CA LYS A 71 -12.26 -0.64 -3.73
C LYS A 71 -10.81 -0.37 -4.12
N GLY A 72 -10.38 0.88 -4.02
CA GLY A 72 -8.96 1.26 -4.04
C GLY A 72 -8.41 1.39 -2.63
N VAL A 73 -7.15 1.04 -2.43
CA VAL A 73 -6.45 1.17 -1.14
C VAL A 73 -5.12 1.87 -1.37
N VAL A 74 -4.88 2.90 -0.56
CA VAL A 74 -3.56 3.54 -0.45
C VAL A 74 -3.12 3.50 1.00
N TYR A 75 -1.90 3.03 1.26
CA TYR A 75 -1.34 2.89 2.59
C TYR A 75 -0.02 3.64 2.69
N PHE A 76 -0.01 4.66 3.52
CA PHE A 76 1.14 5.53 3.75
C PHE A 76 1.86 5.13 5.02
N GLU A 77 3.17 5.33 5.02
CA GLU A 77 4.01 5.24 6.21
C GLU A 77 4.88 6.50 6.33
N ILE A 78 4.92 7.08 7.51
CA ILE A 78 5.92 8.03 7.94
C ILE A 78 6.68 7.32 9.05
N GLY A 79 7.80 6.70 8.69
CA GLY A 79 8.37 5.67 9.52
C GLY A 79 9.73 5.97 10.08
N ASP A 80 9.91 5.31 11.23
CA ASP A 80 11.12 5.20 12.04
C ASP A 80 11.83 6.53 12.20
N THR A 81 11.06 7.52 12.68
CA THR A 81 11.55 8.85 12.95
C THR A 81 12.11 8.91 14.36
N HIS A 82 13.43 8.87 14.50
CA HIS A 82 14.10 9.00 15.80
C HIS A 82 14.22 10.48 16.17
N TRP A 83 13.69 10.83 17.32
CA TRP A 83 13.69 12.21 17.80
C TRP A 83 15.09 12.73 18.05
N GLY A 84 15.36 13.93 17.58
CA GLY A 84 16.70 14.53 17.64
C GLY A 84 17.65 14.13 16.51
N HIS A 85 17.25 13.21 15.62
CA HIS A 85 18.07 12.80 14.49
C HIS A 85 17.76 13.65 13.25
N ALA A 86 18.75 14.39 12.77
CA ALA A 86 18.60 15.25 11.59
C ALA A 86 18.31 14.45 10.31
N LYS A 87 18.90 13.26 10.16
CA LYS A 87 18.65 12.38 9.01
C LYS A 87 17.21 11.88 8.93
N ASP A 88 16.52 11.81 10.07
CA ASP A 88 15.13 11.40 10.15
C ASP A 88 14.18 12.61 10.12
N GLY A 89 14.71 13.82 9.89
CA GLY A 89 13.91 15.06 9.88
C GLY A 89 13.33 15.44 11.24
N ALA A 90 13.87 14.93 12.34
CA ALA A 90 13.32 15.09 13.68
C ALA A 90 14.25 15.85 14.63
N SER A 91 15.26 16.53 14.11
CA SER A 91 16.09 17.48 14.83
C SER A 91 15.52 18.90 14.71
N LEU A 92 15.86 19.76 15.66
CA LEU A 92 15.46 21.17 15.61
C LEU A 92 15.97 21.83 14.32
N GLY A 93 15.08 22.46 13.55
CA GLY A 93 15.40 23.15 12.29
C GLY A 93 15.53 22.25 11.06
N THR A 94 15.04 21.00 11.11
CA THR A 94 14.95 20.14 9.93
C THR A 94 13.56 20.16 9.29
N ASP A 95 13.49 19.79 7.99
CA ASP A 95 12.25 19.89 7.18
C ASP A 95 11.27 18.71 7.38
N GLY A 96 11.55 17.77 8.29
CA GLY A 96 10.70 16.63 8.55
C GLY A 96 11.02 15.38 7.72
N ARG A 97 10.10 14.41 7.69
CA ARG A 97 10.28 13.08 7.08
C ARG A 97 9.45 12.96 5.80
N THR A 98 9.98 12.20 4.85
CA THR A 98 9.26 11.82 3.63
C THR A 98 8.10 10.88 3.97
N VAL A 99 7.00 11.01 3.24
CA VAL A 99 5.89 10.05 3.29
C VAL A 99 6.16 8.95 2.27
N GLU A 100 6.13 7.70 2.71
CA GLU A 100 6.32 6.53 1.87
C GLU A 100 4.97 5.88 1.57
N VAL A 101 4.78 5.41 0.34
CA VAL A 101 3.61 4.61 -0.03
C VAL A 101 3.98 3.14 0.07
N ARG A 102 3.44 2.43 1.07
CA ARG A 102 3.67 0.99 1.24
C ARG A 102 2.78 0.16 0.35
N TYR A 103 1.48 0.52 0.25
CA TYR A 103 0.52 -0.19 -0.60
C TYR A 103 -0.22 0.80 -1.47
N SER A 104 -0.47 0.38 -2.71
CA SER A 104 -1.37 1.05 -3.65
C SER A 104 -1.96 0.00 -4.57
N TYR A 105 -3.18 -0.44 -4.28
CA TYR A 105 -3.83 -1.51 -5.03
C TYR A 105 -5.33 -1.29 -5.15
N ILE A 106 -5.93 -2.02 -6.07
CA ILE A 106 -7.37 -2.16 -6.18
C ILE A 106 -7.80 -3.57 -5.81
N ASP A 107 -8.93 -3.68 -5.13
CA ASP A 107 -9.67 -4.91 -4.87
C ASP A 107 -10.94 -4.91 -5.71
N TRP A 108 -11.10 -5.92 -6.52
CA TRP A 108 -12.29 -6.17 -7.29
C TRP A 108 -12.89 -7.54 -6.91
N ALA A 109 -14.01 -7.49 -6.19
CA ALA A 109 -14.83 -8.67 -5.94
C ALA A 109 -15.65 -8.96 -7.21
N ILE A 110 -15.45 -10.12 -7.82
CA ILE A 110 -16.20 -10.50 -9.02
C ILE A 110 -17.66 -10.73 -8.59
N PRO A 111 -18.63 -9.96 -9.15
CA PRO A 111 -20.04 -10.08 -8.75
C PRO A 111 -20.54 -11.52 -8.86
N GLU A 112 -21.41 -11.90 -7.92
CA GLU A 112 -22.03 -13.23 -7.84
C GLU A 112 -21.05 -14.40 -7.64
N THR A 113 -19.83 -14.10 -7.19
CA THR A 113 -18.80 -15.12 -6.88
C THR A 113 -18.08 -14.78 -5.58
N ASP A 114 -17.39 -15.75 -4.99
CA ASP A 114 -16.47 -15.53 -3.85
C ASP A 114 -15.03 -15.19 -4.29
N VAL A 115 -14.86 -14.76 -5.54
CA VAL A 115 -13.54 -14.47 -6.12
C VAL A 115 -13.19 -12.99 -5.95
N LEU A 116 -12.04 -12.74 -5.34
CA LEU A 116 -11.41 -11.43 -5.24
C LEU A 116 -10.18 -11.35 -6.15
N VAL A 117 -10.11 -10.31 -6.94
CA VAL A 117 -8.91 -9.94 -7.70
C VAL A 117 -8.30 -8.72 -7.07
N ARG A 118 -7.05 -8.81 -6.63
CA ARG A 118 -6.25 -7.69 -6.13
C ARG A 118 -5.11 -7.39 -7.09
N MET A 119 -4.89 -6.14 -7.41
CA MET A 119 -3.88 -5.70 -8.36
C MET A 119 -3.20 -4.43 -7.90
N GLY A 120 -1.87 -4.43 -7.89
CA GLY A 120 -1.03 -3.29 -7.51
C GLY A 120 0.06 -3.65 -6.51
N LEU A 121 0.59 -2.61 -5.84
CA LEU A 121 1.57 -2.78 -4.76
C LEU A 121 0.84 -3.22 -3.50
N GLN A 122 1.10 -4.44 -3.06
CA GLN A 122 0.33 -5.15 -2.04
C GLN A 122 1.20 -6.06 -1.19
N PRO A 123 0.76 -6.47 0.02
CA PRO A 123 1.44 -7.51 0.77
C PRO A 123 1.22 -8.87 0.14
N PHE A 124 2.29 -9.67 0.07
CA PHE A 124 2.29 -11.08 -0.30
C PHE A 124 2.80 -11.90 0.89
N VAL A 125 1.90 -12.66 1.50
CA VAL A 125 2.21 -13.48 2.67
C VAL A 125 1.70 -14.89 2.44
N MET A 126 2.59 -15.87 2.53
CA MET A 126 2.20 -17.27 2.53
C MET A 126 1.86 -17.75 3.95
N PRO A 127 1.08 -18.82 4.09
CA PRO A 127 0.78 -19.38 5.41
C PRO A 127 2.05 -19.73 6.19
N GLY A 128 2.05 -19.41 7.49
CA GLY A 128 3.08 -19.74 8.44
C GLY A 128 2.47 -20.23 9.76
N PHE A 129 3.21 -21.02 10.55
CA PHE A 129 2.74 -21.55 11.81
C PHE A 129 2.98 -20.62 13.00
N VAL A 130 4.06 -19.83 12.94
CA VAL A 130 4.48 -18.92 14.00
C VAL A 130 5.01 -17.65 13.35
N ALA A 131 4.36 -16.51 13.57
CA ALA A 131 4.70 -15.20 13.00
C ALA A 131 4.99 -15.33 11.49
N GLY A 132 4.75 -14.54 10.61
CA GLY A 132 5.03 -14.52 9.17
C GLY A 132 5.43 -15.83 8.47
N SER A 133 5.55 -15.83 7.18
CA SER A 133 6.01 -16.99 6.41
C SER A 133 7.52 -16.90 6.19
N ALA A 134 8.22 -18.00 6.48
CA ALA A 134 9.65 -18.10 6.14
C ALA A 134 9.93 -18.20 4.63
N VAL A 135 8.88 -18.44 3.83
CA VAL A 135 8.99 -18.61 2.38
C VAL A 135 8.72 -17.28 1.65
N LEU A 136 7.63 -16.61 2.02
CA LEU A 136 7.26 -15.33 1.43
C LEU A 136 6.45 -14.53 2.45
N ASP A 137 7.01 -13.39 2.86
CA ASP A 137 6.37 -12.38 3.70
C ASP A 137 6.99 -11.04 3.32
N GLY A 138 6.31 -10.29 2.48
CA GLY A 138 6.83 -9.01 1.98
C GLY A 138 5.85 -8.27 1.11
N ASP A 139 6.23 -7.05 0.76
CA ASP A 139 5.45 -6.14 -0.06
C ASP A 139 5.97 -6.16 -1.49
N GLY A 140 5.08 -6.14 -2.47
CA GLY A 140 5.49 -6.15 -3.87
C GLY A 140 4.37 -5.81 -4.84
N ALA A 141 4.74 -5.59 -6.09
CA ALA A 141 3.78 -5.33 -7.15
C ALA A 141 3.36 -6.63 -7.85
N GLY A 142 2.05 -6.81 -8.00
CA GLY A 142 1.53 -8.02 -8.62
C GLY A 142 0.02 -8.11 -8.66
N ILE A 143 -0.45 -9.30 -8.99
CA ILE A 143 -1.87 -9.64 -9.07
C ILE A 143 -2.10 -10.86 -8.19
N THR A 144 -3.13 -10.82 -7.36
CA THR A 144 -3.63 -11.96 -6.59
C THR A 144 -5.07 -12.24 -7.00
N ILE A 145 -5.40 -13.49 -7.25
CA ILE A 145 -6.75 -13.97 -7.51
C ILE A 145 -7.03 -15.07 -6.49
N GLY A 146 -8.04 -14.89 -5.68
CA GLY A 146 -8.37 -15.83 -4.62
C GLY A 146 -9.84 -15.90 -4.32
N GLY A 147 -10.25 -17.02 -3.72
CA GLY A 147 -11.62 -17.23 -3.30
C GLY A 147 -11.79 -18.51 -2.50
N ASN A 148 -12.94 -18.64 -1.88
CA ASN A 148 -13.34 -19.83 -1.14
C ASN A 148 -14.23 -20.70 -2.03
N PHE A 149 -13.88 -21.96 -2.19
CA PHE A 149 -14.68 -22.95 -2.93
C PHE A 149 -15.69 -23.64 -2.04
N THR A 150 -15.37 -23.73 -0.75
CA THR A 150 -16.25 -24.25 0.31
C THR A 150 -15.96 -23.47 1.59
N GLU A 151 -16.73 -23.71 2.64
CA GLU A 151 -16.49 -23.11 3.97
C GLU A 151 -15.08 -23.38 4.52
N ASN A 152 -14.43 -24.48 4.10
CA ASN A 152 -13.14 -24.93 4.64
C ASN A 152 -12.02 -24.96 3.60
N VAL A 153 -12.32 -24.69 2.32
CA VAL A 153 -11.34 -24.79 1.24
C VAL A 153 -11.35 -23.52 0.40
N GLY A 154 -10.24 -22.84 0.39
CA GLY A 154 -9.97 -21.70 -0.48
C GLY A 154 -8.64 -21.87 -1.20
N ALA A 155 -8.44 -21.10 -2.27
CA ALA A 155 -7.16 -21.02 -2.95
C ALA A 155 -6.86 -19.57 -3.35
N ASN A 156 -5.56 -19.27 -3.37
CA ASN A 156 -5.02 -18.04 -3.91
C ASN A 156 -3.96 -18.35 -4.93
N LEU A 157 -4.10 -17.73 -6.10
CA LEU A 157 -3.07 -17.70 -7.12
C LEU A 157 -2.53 -16.28 -7.17
N PHE A 158 -1.21 -16.14 -7.21
CA PHE A 158 -0.61 -14.83 -7.37
C PHE A 158 0.53 -14.82 -8.38
N TRP A 159 0.70 -13.68 -9.02
CA TRP A 159 1.85 -13.32 -9.82
C TRP A 159 2.49 -12.10 -9.21
N LEU A 160 3.74 -12.23 -8.79
CA LEU A 160 4.54 -11.19 -8.17
C LEU A 160 5.73 -10.89 -9.06
N ARG A 161 6.02 -9.61 -9.25
CA ARG A 161 7.24 -9.17 -9.89
C ARG A 161 8.25 -8.79 -8.81
N ALA A 162 9.09 -9.76 -8.43
CA ALA A 162 10.01 -9.62 -7.31
C ALA A 162 11.13 -8.61 -7.60
N GLU A 163 11.74 -8.68 -8.79
CA GLU A 163 12.82 -7.79 -9.22
C GLU A 163 12.88 -7.76 -10.75
N ASN A 164 13.23 -6.64 -11.33
CA ASN A 164 13.44 -6.53 -12.77
C ASN A 164 14.45 -5.43 -13.09
N ASP A 165 15.65 -5.55 -12.54
CA ASP A 165 16.79 -4.65 -12.84
C ASP A 165 17.40 -4.89 -14.21
N ASN A 166 16.78 -5.74 -15.03
CA ASN A 166 17.26 -5.99 -16.36
C ASN A 166 16.99 -4.78 -17.24
N THR A 167 17.98 -3.90 -17.32
CA THR A 167 17.99 -2.61 -18.02
C THR A 167 17.87 -2.72 -19.53
N ASN A 168 17.71 -3.90 -20.08
CA ASN A 168 17.53 -4.13 -21.51
C ASN A 168 16.08 -3.85 -21.95
N GLY A 169 15.72 -2.60 -21.99
CA GLY A 169 14.67 -2.09 -22.87
C GLY A 169 13.25 -1.97 -22.34
N TYR A 170 12.87 -2.62 -21.23
CA TYR A 170 11.51 -2.52 -20.69
C TYR A 170 11.37 -1.73 -19.38
N GLY A 171 12.48 -1.28 -18.81
CA GLY A 171 12.53 -0.52 -17.57
C GLY A 171 12.49 1.00 -17.71
N LYS A 172 12.44 1.52 -18.93
CA LYS A 172 12.35 2.98 -19.16
C LYS A 172 10.91 3.47 -19.25
N TRP A 173 10.12 3.15 -18.23
CA TRP A 173 8.86 3.84 -18.01
C TRP A 173 9.12 5.03 -17.08
N HIS A 174 9.28 6.21 -17.68
CA HIS A 174 9.21 7.51 -17.02
C HIS A 174 10.25 7.87 -15.97
N ASP A 175 11.52 7.90 -16.35
CA ASP A 175 12.50 8.68 -15.60
C ASP A 175 12.75 10.09 -16.24
N ASP A 176 11.92 10.49 -17.19
CA ASP A 176 12.05 11.76 -17.91
C ASP A 176 11.10 12.84 -17.39
N GLN A 177 10.77 12.86 -16.10
CA GLN A 177 10.00 13.93 -15.46
C GLN A 177 10.72 14.45 -14.21
N ASN A 178 11.91 15.04 -14.44
CA ASN A 178 12.49 16.04 -13.53
C ASN A 178 12.94 17.24 -14.36
#